data_3e114ee8b3fe8ab22c0ff1e56497fac7
#
_entry.id   3e114ee8b3fe8ab22c0ff1e56497fac7
#
_cell.length_a   1.000
_cell.length_b   1.000
_cell.length_c   1.000
_cell.angle_alpha   90.00
_cell.angle_beta   90.00
_cell.angle_gamma   90.00
#
_symmetry.space_group_name_H-M   'P 1'
#
loop_
_entity.id
_entity.type
_entity.pdbx_description
1 polymer ?
#
loop_
_entity_poly.entity_id
_entity_poly.type
_entity_poly.pdbx_seq_one_letter_code
_entity_poly.pdbx_strand_id
1 'polypeptide(L)'
;MKTVTLERLSPYQADQMFDLIGDVGRYHEFLPYCVGSRVRSRKSEADGEVMTADLMIRYKLIHETYTSDVVLNRECGTISVRQAKGPFRSLKNEWRFVPAEEGCQVMFRLDFEFQFSLLARILSPIMDHAVERMVEAFETRANALYGHKK
;
A
#
# COMPACT_ATOMS: atom_id res chain seq x y z
N MET A 1 17.68 -1.66 8.70
CA MET A 1 16.26 -1.92 8.38
C MET A 1 15.39 -1.01 9.21
N LYS A 2 14.44 -0.39 8.56
CA LYS A 2 13.56 0.57 9.22
C LYS A 2 12.13 0.06 9.16
N THR A 3 11.36 0.33 10.21
CA THR A 3 9.97 -0.13 10.31
C THR A 3 9.06 1.04 10.61
N VAL A 4 7.93 1.11 9.87
CA VAL A 4 6.88 2.08 10.11
C VAL A 4 5.59 1.30 10.34
N THR A 5 4.87 1.63 11.42
CA THR A 5 3.59 1.00 11.71
C THR A 5 2.54 2.08 11.96
N LEU A 6 1.31 1.80 11.51
CA LEU A 6 0.17 2.68 11.75
C LEU A 6 -1.07 1.84 12.02
N GLU A 7 -1.98 2.41 12.81
CA GLU A 7 -3.29 1.81 13.04
C GLU A 7 -4.34 2.90 12.90
N ARG A 8 -5.41 2.60 12.20
CA ARG A 8 -6.50 3.55 11.98
C ARG A 8 -7.84 2.84 12.07
N LEU A 9 -8.80 3.50 12.71
CA LEU A 9 -10.18 3.02 12.65
C LEU A 9 -10.84 3.61 11.42
N SER A 10 -11.53 2.77 10.67
CA SER A 10 -12.25 3.19 9.48
C SER A 10 -13.74 2.94 9.70
N PRO A 11 -14.62 3.88 9.28
CA PRO A 11 -16.05 3.63 9.36
C PRO A 11 -16.56 2.66 8.33
N TYR A 12 -15.71 2.22 7.40
CA TYR A 12 -16.11 1.32 6.32
C TYR A 12 -15.77 -0.12 6.68
N GLN A 13 -16.44 -1.06 6.01
CA GLN A 13 -16.27 -2.47 6.31
C GLN A 13 -14.91 -2.97 5.87
N ALA A 14 -14.45 -4.04 6.52
CA ALA A 14 -13.14 -4.61 6.19
C ALA A 14 -13.06 -5.00 4.72
N ASP A 15 -14.13 -5.56 4.16
CA ASP A 15 -14.15 -5.93 2.73
C ASP A 15 -13.99 -4.72 1.84
N GLN A 16 -14.60 -3.58 2.21
CA GLN A 16 -14.49 -2.37 1.40
C GLN A 16 -13.06 -1.85 1.39
N MET A 17 -12.43 -1.81 2.56
CA MET A 17 -11.06 -1.33 2.65
C MET A 17 -10.09 -2.32 1.97
N PHE A 18 -10.36 -3.61 2.09
CA PHE A 18 -9.56 -4.62 1.39
C PHE A 18 -9.63 -4.40 -0.13
N ASP A 19 -10.84 -4.20 -0.66
CA ASP A 19 -11.00 -3.98 -2.09
C ASP A 19 -10.29 -2.71 -2.56
N LEU A 20 -10.39 -1.65 -1.78
CA LEU A 20 -9.78 -0.38 -2.14
C LEU A 20 -8.25 -0.48 -2.17
N ILE A 21 -7.67 -1.03 -1.12
CA ILE A 21 -6.22 -1.07 -0.99
C ILE A 21 -5.64 -2.17 -1.88
N GLY A 22 -6.43 -3.20 -2.18
CA GLY A 22 -6.00 -4.23 -3.10
C GLY A 22 -6.06 -3.84 -4.57
N ASP A 23 -6.68 -2.70 -4.89
CA ASP A 23 -6.85 -2.27 -6.28
C ASP A 23 -5.65 -1.43 -6.72
N VAL A 24 -4.50 -2.08 -6.81
CA VAL A 24 -3.21 -1.44 -7.03
C VAL A 24 -3.15 -0.70 -8.35
N GLY A 25 -3.84 -1.19 -9.37
CA GLY A 25 -3.82 -0.56 -10.69
C GLY A 25 -4.40 0.84 -10.71
N ARG A 26 -5.15 1.22 -9.69
CA ARG A 26 -5.74 2.55 -9.60
C ARG A 26 -5.01 3.50 -8.67
N TYR A 27 -3.91 3.06 -8.08
CA TYR A 27 -3.17 3.88 -7.13
C TYR A 27 -2.76 5.23 -7.70
N HIS A 28 -2.41 5.26 -8.98
CA HIS A 28 -1.97 6.52 -9.61
C HIS A 28 -3.06 7.57 -9.68
N GLU A 29 -4.32 7.18 -9.46
CA GLU A 29 -5.43 8.12 -9.53
C GLU A 29 -5.51 9.01 -8.29
N PHE A 30 -4.94 8.59 -7.17
CA PHE A 30 -5.15 9.34 -5.93
C PHE A 30 -3.99 9.33 -4.95
N LEU A 31 -3.04 8.40 -5.06
CA LEU A 31 -1.96 8.34 -4.09
C LEU A 31 -0.90 9.40 -4.37
N PRO A 32 -0.42 10.10 -3.32
CA PRO A 32 0.68 11.05 -3.52
C PRO A 32 1.93 10.31 -3.96
N TYR A 33 2.73 10.97 -4.76
CA TYR A 33 3.99 10.45 -5.27
C TYR A 33 3.86 9.30 -6.25
N CYS A 34 2.67 8.76 -6.46
CA CYS A 34 2.46 7.66 -7.40
C CYS A 34 2.00 8.25 -8.73
N VAL A 35 2.85 8.22 -9.74
CA VAL A 35 2.53 8.82 -11.05
C VAL A 35 2.14 7.78 -12.07
N GLY A 36 2.24 6.51 -11.73
CA GLY A 36 1.78 5.43 -12.59
C GLY A 36 1.66 4.16 -11.80
N SER A 37 0.70 3.32 -12.18
CA SER A 37 0.53 2.01 -11.56
C SER A 37 -0.04 1.06 -12.58
N ARG A 38 0.44 -0.18 -12.56
CA ARG A 38 0.03 -1.15 -13.56
C ARG A 38 0.11 -2.55 -12.98
N VAL A 39 -0.97 -3.31 -13.15
CA VAL A 39 -0.97 -4.73 -12.77
C VAL A 39 -0.50 -5.52 -13.97
N ARG A 40 0.60 -6.27 -13.79
CA ARG A 40 1.17 -7.08 -14.86
C ARG A 40 0.50 -8.43 -14.97
N SER A 41 0.18 -9.04 -13.84
CA SER A 41 -0.40 -10.38 -13.84
C SER A 41 -1.19 -10.61 -12.58
N ARG A 42 -2.17 -11.48 -12.67
CA ARG A 42 -2.97 -11.93 -11.55
C ARG A 42 -3.11 -13.43 -11.63
N LYS A 43 -3.16 -14.07 -10.48
CA LYS A 43 -3.24 -15.51 -10.42
C LYS A 43 -3.97 -15.93 -9.15
N SER A 44 -4.93 -16.84 -9.26
CA SER A 44 -5.60 -17.37 -8.09
C SER A 44 -4.76 -18.48 -7.49
N GLU A 45 -4.58 -18.44 -6.19
CA GLU A 45 -3.82 -19.43 -5.46
C GLU A 45 -4.68 -19.98 -4.33
N ALA A 46 -4.20 -21.04 -3.68
CA ALA A 46 -4.95 -21.64 -2.58
C ALA A 46 -5.20 -20.63 -1.46
N ASP A 47 -4.24 -19.75 -1.20
CA ASP A 47 -4.33 -18.77 -0.10
C ASP A 47 -4.82 -17.40 -0.54
N GLY A 48 -5.41 -17.32 -1.73
CA GLY A 48 -5.93 -16.06 -2.21
C GLY A 48 -5.46 -15.74 -3.60
N GLU A 49 -5.28 -14.45 -3.88
CA GLU A 49 -4.87 -14.00 -5.20
C GLU A 49 -3.45 -13.44 -5.12
N VAL A 50 -2.62 -13.78 -6.11
CA VAL A 50 -1.26 -13.25 -6.22
C VAL A 50 -1.20 -12.36 -7.43
N MET A 51 -0.63 -11.18 -7.26
CA MET A 51 -0.57 -10.18 -8.30
C MET A 51 0.84 -9.62 -8.39
N THR A 52 1.30 -9.35 -9.60
CA THR A 52 2.55 -8.64 -9.80
C THR A 52 2.21 -7.27 -10.38
N ALA A 53 2.71 -6.22 -9.76
CA ALA A 53 2.36 -4.86 -10.14
C ALA A 53 3.58 -3.95 -10.14
N ASP A 54 3.54 -2.95 -11.04
CA ASP A 54 4.56 -1.90 -11.11
C ASP A 54 3.99 -0.62 -10.55
N LEU A 55 4.75 0.06 -9.71
CA LEU A 55 4.43 1.39 -9.23
C LEU A 55 5.54 2.33 -9.64
N MET A 56 5.17 3.44 -10.26
CA MET A 56 6.09 4.48 -10.66
C MET A 56 5.97 5.63 -9.67
N ILE A 57 7.05 5.87 -8.95
CA ILE A 57 7.08 6.84 -7.85
C ILE A 57 7.93 8.02 -8.27
N ARG A 58 7.43 9.21 -7.95
CA ARG A 58 8.15 10.44 -8.19
C ARG A 58 8.15 11.30 -6.94
N TYR A 59 9.34 11.71 -6.52
CA TYR A 59 9.52 12.68 -5.44
C TYR A 59 10.58 13.66 -5.85
N LYS A 60 10.16 14.90 -6.14
CA LYS A 60 11.06 15.93 -6.66
C LYS A 60 11.76 15.43 -7.91
N LEU A 61 13.08 15.33 -7.91
CA LEU A 61 13.82 14.85 -9.07
C LEU A 61 14.05 13.34 -9.05
N ILE A 62 13.57 12.66 -8.04
CA ILE A 62 13.74 11.22 -7.92
C ILE A 62 12.58 10.52 -8.61
N HIS A 63 12.90 9.66 -9.56
CA HIS A 63 11.94 8.81 -10.28
C HIS A 63 12.35 7.38 -10.07
N GLU A 64 11.46 6.57 -9.54
CA GLU A 64 11.75 5.15 -9.34
C GLU A 64 10.53 4.33 -9.75
N THR A 65 10.81 3.19 -10.34
CA THR A 65 9.77 2.20 -10.60
C THR A 65 10.09 0.98 -9.77
N TYR A 66 9.09 0.50 -9.03
CA TYR A 66 9.32 -0.76 -8.36
C TYR A 66 8.23 -1.75 -8.68
N THR A 67 8.65 -3.00 -8.85
CA THR A 67 7.76 -4.12 -9.12
C THR A 67 7.58 -4.87 -7.84
N SER A 68 6.34 -5.15 -7.49
CA SER A 68 6.05 -5.84 -6.26
C SER A 68 5.19 -7.06 -6.52
N ASP A 69 5.35 -8.05 -5.65
CA ASP A 69 4.48 -9.20 -5.59
C ASP A 69 3.51 -8.96 -4.45
N VAL A 70 2.23 -9.05 -4.75
CA VAL A 70 1.15 -8.74 -3.82
C VAL A 70 0.32 -9.99 -3.61
N VAL A 71 0.12 -10.35 -2.35
CA VAL A 71 -0.73 -11.48 -1.99
C VAL A 71 -1.97 -10.93 -1.31
N LEU A 72 -3.13 -11.19 -1.91
CA LEU A 72 -4.42 -10.72 -1.43
C LEU A 72 -5.15 -11.90 -0.82
N ASN A 73 -5.31 -11.89 0.50
CA ASN A 73 -5.97 -12.96 1.21
C ASN A 73 -7.22 -12.41 1.89
N ARG A 74 -8.36 -12.49 1.20
CA ARG A 74 -9.60 -11.93 1.70
C ARG A 74 -10.08 -12.65 2.96
N GLU A 75 -9.88 -13.95 3.00
CA GLU A 75 -10.35 -14.74 4.14
C GLU A 75 -9.67 -14.30 5.43
N CYS A 76 -8.38 -14.05 5.38
CA CYS A 76 -7.63 -13.58 6.53
C CYS A 76 -7.67 -12.06 6.69
N GLY A 77 -8.16 -11.35 5.68
CA GLY A 77 -8.19 -9.90 5.71
C GLY A 77 -6.80 -9.28 5.66
N THR A 78 -5.90 -9.86 4.85
CA THR A 78 -4.52 -9.36 4.79
C THR A 78 -4.11 -9.11 3.34
N ILE A 79 -3.26 -8.12 3.16
CA ILE A 79 -2.58 -7.85 1.90
C ILE A 79 -1.10 -7.76 2.22
N SER A 80 -0.30 -8.62 1.57
CA SER A 80 1.14 -8.65 1.78
C SER A 80 1.85 -8.24 0.51
N VAL A 81 2.84 -7.36 0.64
CA VAL A 81 3.56 -6.81 -0.50
C VAL A 81 5.06 -7.02 -0.29
N ARG A 82 5.73 -7.50 -1.31
CA ARG A 82 7.19 -7.62 -1.32
C ARG A 82 7.72 -7.02 -2.59
N GLN A 83 8.84 -6.33 -2.49
CA GLN A 83 9.48 -5.84 -3.71
C GLN A 83 10.15 -7.00 -4.43
N ALA A 84 9.83 -7.15 -5.72
CA ALA A 84 10.53 -8.06 -6.59
C ALA A 84 11.72 -7.37 -7.25
N LYS A 85 11.56 -6.08 -7.56
CA LYS A 85 12.59 -5.31 -8.23
C LYS A 85 12.37 -3.83 -7.96
N GLY A 86 13.42 -3.10 -7.63
CA GLY A 86 13.27 -1.68 -7.38
C GLY A 86 14.41 -1.11 -6.54
N PRO A 87 14.19 0.07 -5.96
CA PRO A 87 15.25 0.82 -5.27
C PRO A 87 15.57 0.33 -3.87
N PHE A 88 14.80 -0.62 -3.37
CA PHE A 88 15.03 -1.13 -2.03
C PHE A 88 15.90 -2.36 -2.05
N ARG A 89 16.76 -2.51 -1.05
CA ARG A 89 17.43 -3.77 -0.82
C ARG A 89 16.42 -4.79 -0.33
N SER A 90 15.47 -4.31 0.48
CA SER A 90 14.43 -5.14 1.03
C SER A 90 13.21 -4.27 1.28
N LEU A 91 12.04 -4.75 0.92
CA LEU A 91 10.79 -4.08 1.25
C LEU A 91 9.74 -5.14 1.49
N LYS A 92 9.06 -5.03 2.62
CA LYS A 92 7.98 -5.90 2.98
C LYS A 92 6.92 -5.06 3.65
N ASN A 93 5.70 -5.15 3.13
CA ASN A 93 4.59 -4.35 3.61
C ASN A 93 3.42 -5.27 3.90
N GLU A 94 2.73 -5.04 5.00
CA GLU A 94 1.58 -5.84 5.34
C GLU A 94 0.43 -4.96 5.80
N TRP A 95 -0.73 -5.21 5.25
CA TRP A 95 -1.99 -4.61 5.67
C TRP A 95 -2.86 -5.68 6.30
N ARG A 96 -3.56 -5.31 7.36
CA ARG A 96 -4.51 -6.20 8.01
C ARG A 96 -5.78 -5.42 8.29
N PHE A 97 -6.92 -6.01 7.93
CA PHE A 97 -8.23 -5.39 8.11
C PHE A 97 -9.03 -6.24 9.07
N VAL A 98 -9.25 -5.71 10.27
CA VAL A 98 -9.91 -6.45 11.33
C VAL A 98 -11.30 -5.84 11.55
N PRO A 99 -12.38 -6.63 11.38
CA PRO A 99 -13.72 -6.09 11.59
C PRO A 99 -13.86 -5.51 12.99
N ALA A 100 -14.55 -4.39 13.06
CA ALA A 100 -14.81 -3.71 14.32
C ALA A 100 -16.28 -3.35 14.36
N GLU A 101 -16.72 -2.84 15.49
CA GLU A 101 -18.14 -2.59 15.73
C GLU A 101 -18.75 -1.68 14.68
N GLU A 102 -18.04 -0.63 14.29
CA GLU A 102 -18.58 0.33 13.34
C GLU A 102 -17.72 0.48 12.12
N GLY A 103 -17.18 -0.64 11.62
CA GLY A 103 -16.31 -0.60 10.45
C GLY A 103 -15.20 -1.59 10.59
N CYS A 104 -13.96 -1.12 10.50
CA CYS A 104 -12.82 -2.00 10.68
C CYS A 104 -11.63 -1.23 11.21
N GLN A 105 -10.69 -1.98 11.76
CA GLN A 105 -9.40 -1.45 12.14
C GLN A 105 -8.42 -1.81 11.04
N VAL A 106 -7.73 -0.79 10.51
CA VAL A 106 -6.74 -0.96 9.46
C VAL A 106 -5.37 -0.91 10.11
N MET A 107 -4.61 -1.96 9.94
CA MET A 107 -3.25 -2.05 10.50
C MET A 107 -2.27 -2.11 9.37
N PHE A 108 -1.20 -1.35 9.47
CA PHE A 108 -0.19 -1.20 8.44
C PHE A 108 1.18 -1.40 9.03
N ARG A 109 2.01 -2.17 8.35
CA ARG A 109 3.41 -2.34 8.73
C ARG A 109 4.26 -2.33 7.48
N LEU A 110 5.34 -1.54 7.53
CA LEU A 110 6.30 -1.45 6.44
C LEU A 110 7.70 -1.63 6.99
N ASP A 111 8.39 -2.65 6.51
CA ASP A 111 9.81 -2.87 6.81
C ASP A 111 10.58 -2.62 5.52
N PHE A 112 11.60 -1.78 5.59
CA PHE A 112 12.31 -1.44 4.36
C PHE A 112 13.76 -1.07 4.61
N GLU A 113 14.56 -1.20 3.55
CA GLU A 113 15.95 -0.78 3.54
C GLU A 113 16.26 -0.40 2.10
N PHE A 114 16.85 0.79 1.91
CA PHE A 114 17.22 1.22 0.56
C PHE A 114 18.48 0.52 0.09
N GLN A 115 18.56 0.31 -1.23
CA GLN A 115 19.71 -0.37 -1.81
C GLN A 115 20.94 0.54 -1.81
N PHE A 116 20.76 1.84 -2.03
CA PHE A 116 21.86 2.79 -2.13
C PHE A 116 21.79 3.79 -1.00
N SER A 117 22.97 4.09 -0.43
CA SER A 117 23.03 4.99 0.73
C SER A 117 22.59 6.41 0.37
N LEU A 118 22.78 6.84 -0.87
CA LEU A 118 22.32 8.17 -1.28
C LEU A 118 20.80 8.27 -1.21
N LEU A 119 20.09 7.25 -1.74
CA LEU A 119 18.63 7.23 -1.63
C LEU A 119 18.18 7.19 -0.18
N ALA A 120 18.87 6.39 0.64
CA ALA A 120 18.53 6.28 2.05
C ALA A 120 18.66 7.64 2.73
N ARG A 121 19.72 8.37 2.42
CA ARG A 121 19.97 9.66 3.04
C ARG A 121 18.89 10.69 2.68
N ILE A 122 18.42 10.66 1.44
CA ILE A 122 17.42 11.60 0.95
C ILE A 122 16.03 11.22 1.41
N LEU A 123 15.66 9.94 1.31
CA LEU A 123 14.27 9.51 1.47
C LEU A 123 13.93 9.01 2.87
N SER A 124 14.89 8.45 3.62
CA SER A 124 14.56 7.92 4.94
C SER A 124 13.95 8.95 5.88
N PRO A 125 14.44 10.20 5.91
CA PRO A 125 13.86 11.18 6.83
C PRO A 125 12.41 11.52 6.55
N ILE A 126 11.93 11.29 5.33
CA ILE A 126 10.56 11.65 4.97
C ILE A 126 9.62 10.46 4.88
N MET A 127 10.12 9.24 5.09
CA MET A 127 9.29 8.06 4.90
C MET A 127 8.10 7.99 5.84
N ASP A 128 8.28 8.36 7.11
CA ASP A 128 7.17 8.35 8.06
C ASP A 128 6.05 9.28 7.56
N HIS A 129 6.43 10.47 7.13
CA HIS A 129 5.47 11.44 6.65
C HIS A 129 4.81 10.96 5.35
N ALA A 130 5.61 10.36 4.46
CA ALA A 130 5.07 9.86 3.20
C ALA A 130 4.07 8.74 3.43
N VAL A 131 4.35 7.85 4.39
CA VAL A 131 3.42 6.78 4.72
C VAL A 131 2.13 7.35 5.30
N GLU A 132 2.22 8.34 6.18
CA GLU A 132 1.04 8.98 6.72
C GLU A 132 0.19 9.60 5.62
N ARG A 133 0.84 10.31 4.70
CA ARG A 133 0.12 10.93 3.59
C ARG A 133 -0.56 9.88 2.71
N MET A 134 0.10 8.75 2.53
CA MET A 134 -0.49 7.64 1.77
C MET A 134 -1.72 7.10 2.45
N VAL A 135 -1.65 6.86 3.75
CA VAL A 135 -2.80 6.32 4.50
C VAL A 135 -3.95 7.32 4.48
N GLU A 136 -3.66 8.61 4.64
CA GLU A 136 -4.70 9.64 4.55
C GLU A 136 -5.35 9.66 3.17
N ALA A 137 -4.56 9.44 2.11
CA ALA A 137 -5.11 9.42 0.76
C ALA A 137 -6.07 8.23 0.58
N PHE A 138 -5.74 7.08 1.16
CA PHE A 138 -6.66 5.95 1.15
C PHE A 138 -7.94 6.27 1.90
N GLU A 139 -7.85 6.96 3.03
CA GLU A 139 -9.03 7.35 3.80
C GLU A 139 -9.91 8.31 2.99
N THR A 140 -9.30 9.28 2.33
CA THR A 140 -10.02 10.22 1.48
C THR A 140 -10.68 9.50 0.31
N ARG A 141 -9.97 8.58 -0.30
CA ARG A 141 -10.53 7.81 -1.41
C ARG A 141 -11.70 6.94 -0.94
N ALA A 142 -11.58 6.35 0.24
CA ALA A 142 -12.67 5.55 0.80
C ALA A 142 -13.91 6.41 1.01
N ASN A 143 -13.73 7.64 1.51
CA ASN A 143 -14.86 8.55 1.67
C ASN A 143 -15.51 8.87 0.33
N ALA A 144 -14.71 9.06 -0.72
CA ALA A 144 -15.24 9.36 -2.04
C ALA A 144 -16.02 8.18 -2.63
N LEU A 145 -15.54 6.95 -2.38
CA LEU A 145 -16.16 5.78 -2.96
C LEU A 145 -17.34 5.25 -2.14
N TYR A 146 -17.26 5.34 -0.81
CA TYR A 146 -18.22 4.66 0.06
C TYR A 146 -19.01 5.61 0.96
N GLY A 147 -18.68 6.88 0.99
CA GLY A 147 -19.26 7.82 1.92
C GLY A 147 -20.49 8.55 1.41
N HIS A 148 -21.19 8.00 0.43
CA HIS A 148 -22.32 8.68 -0.21
C HIS A 148 -23.61 8.44 0.48
N LYS A 149 -23.75 8.50 1.69
CA LYS A 149 -25.04 8.28 2.22
C LYS A 149 -25.79 9.47 2.34
N LYS A 150 -26.59 9.33 2.17
CA LYS A 150 -27.33 10.33 2.32
C LYS A 150 -28.20 10.23 2.79
#